data_8162041676f145aee1fb0b7ac7dbab45
#
_entry.id   8162041676f145aee1fb0b7ac7dbab45
#
_cell.length_a   1.000
_cell.length_b   1.000
_cell.length_c   1.000
_cell.angle_alpha   90.00
_cell.angle_beta   90.00
_cell.angle_gamma   90.00
#
_symmetry.space_group_name_H-M   'P 1'
#
loop_
_entity.id
_entity.type
_entity.pdbx_description
1 polymer ?
#
loop_
_entity_poly.entity_id
_entity_poly.type
_entity_poly.pdbx_seq_one_letter_code
_entity_poly.pdbx_strand_id
1 'polypeptide(L)'
;SVHAVIAPKDHAVGLNATVAKVASGAAETVPYFMVTNLARTLNELKERDIRIVGTSDDAPRTLYQADLRGPLALVLGAEGPGMRQLTRKTCDQLVRIPMRGAVESLNVSVASALCLYEARRQRG
;
A
#
# COMPACT_ATOMS: atom_id res chain seq x y z
N SER A 1 -0.91 5.16 -13.21
CA SER A 1 0.12 5.32 -12.18
C SER A 1 -0.44 5.12 -10.78
N VAL A 2 0.45 4.89 -9.82
CA VAL A 2 0.05 4.84 -8.40
C VAL A 2 -0.29 6.27 -7.97
N HIS A 3 -1.51 6.46 -7.49
CA HIS A 3 -2.00 7.79 -7.11
C HIS A 3 -1.54 8.20 -5.71
N ALA A 4 -1.46 7.26 -4.79
CA ALA A 4 -1.11 7.58 -3.41
C ALA A 4 -0.68 6.35 -2.63
N VAL A 5 0.12 6.58 -1.62
CA VAL A 5 0.41 5.61 -0.57
C VAL A 5 -0.22 6.15 0.72
N ILE A 6 -1.03 5.34 1.37
CA ILE A 6 -1.81 5.75 2.53
C ILE A 6 -1.48 4.84 3.70
N ALA A 7 -1.24 5.41 4.85
CA ALA A 7 -1.03 4.67 6.09
C ALA A 7 -1.74 5.38 7.25
N PRO A 8 -2.26 4.62 8.21
CA PRO A 8 -2.74 5.22 9.44
C PRO A 8 -1.63 6.00 10.14
N LYS A 9 -1.96 7.15 10.69
CA LYS A 9 -0.96 8.04 11.29
C LYS A 9 -0.08 7.33 12.31
N ASP A 10 -0.67 6.46 13.13
CA ASP A 10 0.07 5.76 14.18
C ASP A 10 0.97 4.63 13.67
N HIS A 11 0.84 4.26 12.40
CA HIS A 11 1.58 3.16 11.80
C HIS A 11 2.44 3.61 10.62
N ALA A 12 2.69 4.90 10.50
CA ALA A 12 3.41 5.48 9.37
C ALA A 12 4.89 5.76 9.66
N VAL A 13 5.42 5.22 10.74
CA VAL A 13 6.82 5.43 11.12
C VAL A 13 7.75 4.92 10.02
N GLY A 14 8.69 5.75 9.62
CA GLY A 14 9.64 5.41 8.57
C GLY A 14 9.17 5.67 7.15
N LEU A 15 7.92 6.05 6.96
CA LEU A 15 7.41 6.38 5.64
C LEU A 15 7.94 7.74 5.20
N ASN A 16 8.64 7.80 4.06
CA ASN A 16 9.17 9.05 3.55
C ASN A 16 9.17 9.11 2.03
N ALA A 17 9.14 10.33 1.50
CA ALA A 17 9.04 10.60 0.09
C ALA A 17 10.29 10.19 -0.70
N THR A 18 11.45 10.17 -0.05
CA THR A 18 12.70 9.77 -0.72
C THR A 18 12.66 8.29 -1.12
N VAL A 19 12.17 7.44 -0.22
CA VAL A 19 12.02 6.02 -0.50
C VAL A 19 11.06 5.80 -1.66
N ALA A 20 9.93 6.51 -1.67
CA ALA A 20 8.96 6.41 -2.75
C ALA A 20 9.55 6.81 -4.09
N LYS A 21 10.29 7.91 -4.11
CA LYS A 21 10.90 8.40 -5.33
C LYS A 21 11.89 7.40 -5.93
N VAL A 22 12.72 6.80 -5.09
CA VAL A 22 13.67 5.78 -5.52
C VAL A 22 12.93 4.55 -6.06
N ALA A 23 11.92 4.09 -5.33
CA ALA A 23 11.16 2.91 -5.71
C ALA A 23 10.38 3.10 -7.01
N SER A 24 9.91 4.30 -7.28
CA SER A 24 9.17 4.60 -8.52
C SER A 24 10.07 4.87 -9.73
N GLY A 25 11.38 4.79 -9.56
CA GLY A 25 12.34 5.04 -10.63
C GLY A 25 12.73 6.50 -10.77
N ALA A 26 12.52 7.30 -9.74
CA ALA A 26 12.86 8.71 -9.63
C ALA A 26 12.16 9.65 -10.63
N ALA A 27 11.40 9.10 -11.56
CA ALA A 27 10.69 9.89 -12.57
C ALA A 27 9.33 10.39 -12.09
N GLU A 28 8.77 9.77 -11.07
CA GLU A 28 7.46 10.10 -10.54
C GLU A 28 7.54 10.39 -9.06
N THR A 29 6.71 11.31 -8.61
CA THR A 29 6.50 11.55 -7.19
C THR A 29 5.16 10.98 -6.78
N VAL A 30 5.17 10.05 -5.85
CA VAL A 30 3.94 9.46 -5.32
C VAL A 30 3.67 10.12 -3.97
N PRO A 31 2.52 10.77 -3.80
CA PRO A 31 2.22 11.41 -2.51
C PRO A 31 1.93 10.38 -1.43
N TYR A 32 2.42 10.68 -0.23
CA TYR A 32 2.17 9.90 0.97
C TYR A 32 1.17 10.63 1.85
N PHE A 33 0.18 9.89 2.33
CA PHE A 33 -0.80 10.42 3.25
C PHE A 33 -0.82 9.60 4.53
N MET A 34 -0.57 10.27 5.64
CA MET A 34 -0.75 9.70 6.96
C MET A 34 -2.09 10.17 7.48
N VAL A 35 -3.03 9.24 7.64
CA VAL A 35 -4.43 9.62 7.91
C VAL A 35 -4.88 9.16 9.28
N THR A 36 -5.75 9.96 9.90
CA THR A 36 -6.38 9.62 11.18
C THR A 36 -7.68 8.87 10.98
N ASN A 37 -8.38 9.10 9.88
CA ASN A 37 -9.63 8.42 9.56
C ASN A 37 -9.47 7.66 8.26
N LEU A 38 -8.99 6.42 8.36
CA LEU A 38 -8.73 5.59 7.20
C LEU A 38 -10.01 5.27 6.42
N ALA A 39 -11.09 4.96 7.10
CA ALA A 39 -12.36 4.62 6.44
C ALA A 39 -12.85 5.74 5.53
N ARG A 40 -12.79 6.97 6.02
CA ARG A 40 -13.19 8.14 5.25
C ARG A 40 -12.33 8.32 4.01
N THR A 41 -11.01 8.20 4.18
CA THR A 41 -10.08 8.35 3.07
C THR A 41 -10.31 7.29 1.99
N LEU A 42 -10.50 6.04 2.39
CA LEU A 42 -10.73 4.96 1.44
C LEU A 42 -12.05 5.14 0.68
N ASN A 43 -13.09 5.59 1.36
CA ASN A 43 -14.35 5.84 0.70
C ASN A 43 -14.28 6.98 -0.30
N GLU A 44 -13.55 8.04 0.01
CA GLU A 44 -13.32 9.15 -0.91
C GLU A 44 -12.58 8.69 -2.18
N LEU A 45 -11.62 7.80 -2.03
CA LEU A 45 -10.89 7.24 -3.18
C LEU A 45 -11.79 6.39 -4.05
N LYS A 46 -12.65 5.58 -3.44
CA LYS A 46 -13.60 4.76 -4.18
C LYS A 46 -14.58 5.61 -4.99
N GLU A 47 -15.02 6.72 -4.45
CA GLU A 47 -15.89 7.65 -5.16
C GLU A 47 -15.23 8.23 -6.41
N ARG A 48 -13.91 8.20 -6.47
CA ARG A 48 -13.13 8.65 -7.62
C ARG A 48 -12.68 7.53 -8.54
N ASP A 49 -13.21 6.32 -8.34
CA ASP A 49 -12.87 5.13 -9.12
C ASP A 49 -11.38 4.75 -9.04
N ILE A 50 -10.76 5.03 -7.90
CA ILE A 50 -9.39 4.62 -7.64
C ILE A 50 -9.42 3.28 -6.91
N ARG A 51 -8.79 2.27 -7.50
CA ARG A 51 -8.68 0.95 -6.86
C ARG A 51 -7.82 1.04 -5.61
N ILE A 52 -8.18 0.26 -4.61
CA ILE A 52 -7.46 0.23 -3.34
C ILE A 52 -6.84 -1.15 -3.17
N VAL A 53 -5.52 -1.18 -3.04
CA VAL A 53 -4.76 -2.40 -2.79
C VAL A 53 -4.12 -2.27 -1.41
N GLY A 54 -4.50 -3.16 -0.51
CA GLY A 54 -3.96 -3.19 0.84
C GLY A 54 -3.02 -4.36 1.07
N THR A 55 -2.18 -4.27 2.08
CA THR A 55 -1.29 -5.36 2.47
C THR A 55 -1.86 -6.10 3.68
N SER A 56 -1.73 -7.42 3.65
CA SER A 56 -2.14 -8.27 4.76
C SER A 56 -1.32 -9.57 4.73
N ASP A 57 -0.85 -10.01 5.89
CA ASP A 57 -0.01 -11.20 5.99
C ASP A 57 -0.74 -12.47 5.60
N ASP A 58 -2.06 -12.48 5.70
CA ASP A 58 -2.90 -13.64 5.39
C ASP A 58 -3.61 -13.54 4.05
N ALA A 59 -3.22 -12.60 3.21
CA ALA A 59 -3.81 -12.47 1.89
C ALA A 59 -3.47 -13.68 1.02
N PRO A 60 -4.43 -14.18 0.21
CA PRO A 60 -4.19 -15.34 -0.63
C PRO A 60 -3.23 -15.09 -1.79
N ARG A 61 -3.12 -13.82 -2.22
CA ARG A 61 -2.22 -13.44 -3.30
C ARG A 61 -0.99 -12.74 -2.79
N THR A 62 0.13 -13.00 -3.45
CA THR A 62 1.34 -12.22 -3.20
C THR A 62 1.28 -10.91 -3.98
N LEU A 63 2.12 -9.97 -3.58
CA LEU A 63 2.32 -8.72 -4.29
C LEU A 63 2.56 -8.95 -5.79
N TYR A 64 3.31 -9.98 -6.12
CA TYR A 64 3.71 -10.25 -7.51
C TYR A 64 2.59 -10.85 -8.36
N GLN A 65 1.59 -11.42 -7.73
CA GLN A 65 0.44 -12.01 -8.41
C GLN A 65 -0.69 -11.01 -8.65
N ALA A 66 -0.61 -9.85 -8.03
CA ALA A 66 -1.67 -8.84 -8.10
C ALA A 66 -1.48 -7.94 -9.32
N ASP A 67 -2.59 -7.46 -9.86
CA ASP A 67 -2.55 -6.46 -10.92
C ASP A 67 -2.44 -5.07 -10.31
N LEU A 68 -1.28 -4.45 -10.47
CA LEU A 68 -0.99 -3.12 -9.94
C LEU A 68 -0.97 -2.04 -11.03
N ARG A 69 -1.56 -2.34 -12.17
CA ARG A 69 -1.67 -1.37 -13.26
C ARG A 69 -2.91 -0.50 -13.09
N GLY A 70 -2.89 0.65 -13.74
CA GLY A 70 -4.01 1.58 -13.69
C GLY A 70 -4.04 2.44 -12.43
N PRO A 71 -5.07 3.29 -12.28
CA PRO A 71 -5.20 4.14 -11.11
C PRO A 71 -5.42 3.31 -9.85
N LEU A 72 -4.51 3.47 -8.89
CA LEU A 72 -4.64 2.76 -7.61
C LEU A 72 -3.99 3.52 -6.46
N ALA A 73 -4.45 3.23 -5.26
CA ALA A 73 -3.86 3.68 -4.02
C ALA A 73 -3.42 2.45 -3.21
N LEU A 74 -2.26 2.54 -2.60
CA LEU A 74 -1.72 1.49 -1.74
C LEU A 74 -2.01 1.83 -0.29
N VAL A 75 -2.53 0.88 0.46
CA VAL A 75 -2.81 1.03 1.90
C VAL A 75 -1.86 0.13 2.67
N LEU A 76 -1.05 0.73 3.51
CA LEU A 76 -0.03 0.05 4.28
C LEU A 76 -0.19 0.32 5.77
N GLY A 77 0.28 -0.60 6.60
CA GLY A 77 0.25 -0.41 8.04
C GLY A 77 -1.12 -0.51 8.67
N ALA A 78 -2.09 -1.10 7.97
CA ALA A 78 -3.47 -1.21 8.45
C ALA A 78 -3.82 -2.65 8.80
N GLU A 79 -2.88 -3.39 9.36
CA GLU A 79 -3.04 -4.80 9.70
C GLU A 79 -3.33 -5.05 11.18
N GLY A 80 -3.29 -4.01 11.98
CA GLY A 80 -3.50 -4.10 13.42
C GLY A 80 -4.95 -4.39 13.80
N PRO A 81 -5.18 -4.73 15.09
CA PRO A 81 -6.53 -4.93 15.58
C PRO A 81 -7.41 -3.71 15.35
N GLY A 82 -8.64 -3.94 14.94
CA GLY A 82 -9.58 -2.87 14.63
C GLY A 82 -9.45 -2.30 13.22
N MET A 83 -8.31 -2.49 12.58
CA MET A 83 -8.08 -2.00 11.21
C MET A 83 -8.13 -3.10 10.17
N ARG A 84 -7.79 -4.32 10.55
CA ARG A 84 -7.76 -5.46 9.63
C ARG A 84 -9.12 -5.72 8.97
N GLN A 85 -10.18 -5.64 9.75
CA GLN A 85 -11.52 -5.89 9.23
C GLN A 85 -11.95 -4.79 8.27
N LEU A 86 -11.67 -3.53 8.61
CA LEU A 86 -11.93 -2.39 7.73
C LEU A 86 -11.19 -2.56 6.41
N THR A 87 -9.92 -2.93 6.46
CA THR A 87 -9.08 -3.12 5.28
C THR A 87 -9.63 -4.23 4.39
N ARG A 88 -10.01 -5.37 4.97
CA ARG A 88 -10.61 -6.47 4.21
C ARG A 88 -11.90 -6.07 3.52
N LYS A 89 -12.71 -5.30 4.21
CA LYS A 89 -14.02 -4.90 3.71
C LYS A 89 -13.90 -3.85 2.60
N THR A 90 -12.93 -2.95 2.72
CA THR A 90 -12.87 -1.76 1.89
C THR A 90 -11.91 -1.88 0.72
N CYS A 91 -10.81 -2.60 0.88
CA CYS A 91 -9.84 -2.76 -0.21
C CYS A 91 -10.42 -3.63 -1.33
N ASP A 92 -10.16 -3.23 -2.55
CA ASP A 92 -10.54 -4.01 -3.72
C ASP A 92 -9.71 -5.27 -3.83
N GLN A 93 -8.49 -5.23 -3.30
CA GLN A 93 -7.56 -6.33 -3.37
C GLN A 93 -6.64 -6.30 -2.17
N LEU A 94 -6.34 -7.47 -1.64
CA LEU A 94 -5.33 -7.63 -0.59
C LEU A 94 -4.17 -8.44 -1.12
N VAL A 95 -2.97 -8.04 -0.77
CA VAL A 95 -1.76 -8.75 -1.16
C VAL A 95 -0.86 -8.96 0.06
N ARG A 96 -0.11 -10.05 0.06
CA ARG A 96 0.93 -10.24 1.04
C ARG A 96 2.29 -10.06 0.38
N ILE A 97 3.24 -9.54 1.14
CA ILE A 97 4.61 -9.41 0.70
C ILE A 97 5.33 -10.67 1.17
N PRO A 98 5.75 -11.55 0.24
CA PRO A 98 6.40 -12.79 0.68
C PRO A 98 7.73 -12.49 1.36
N MET A 99 7.93 -13.09 2.53
CA MET A 99 9.16 -12.91 3.30
C MET A 99 9.71 -14.26 3.69
N ARG A 100 11.03 -14.35 3.72
CA ARG A 100 11.73 -15.53 4.18
C ARG A 100 12.49 -15.19 5.46
N GLY A 101 12.52 -16.14 6.38
CA GLY A 101 13.27 -16.00 7.61
C GLY A 101 12.44 -15.45 8.76
N ALA A 102 13.11 -14.95 9.77
CA ALA A 102 12.51 -14.59 11.05
C ALA A 102 11.87 -13.20 11.09
N VAL A 103 11.87 -12.47 9.99
CA VAL A 103 11.28 -11.14 9.96
C VAL A 103 9.77 -11.27 9.85
N GLU A 104 9.06 -10.94 10.90
CA GLU A 104 7.61 -11.11 10.96
C GLU A 104 6.84 -9.99 10.27
N SER A 105 7.42 -8.81 10.22
CA SER A 105 6.78 -7.68 9.56
C SER A 105 7.83 -6.74 9.00
N LEU A 106 7.51 -6.11 7.87
CA LEU A 106 8.32 -5.05 7.32
C LEU A 106 7.82 -3.71 7.86
N ASN A 107 8.72 -2.76 8.04
CA ASN A 107 8.26 -1.42 8.32
C ASN A 107 7.56 -0.84 7.09
N VAL A 108 6.73 0.15 7.29
CA VAL A 108 5.89 0.73 6.24
C VAL A 108 6.72 1.30 5.09
N SER A 109 7.90 1.85 5.40
CA SER A 109 8.79 2.40 4.39
C SER A 109 9.28 1.32 3.41
N VAL A 110 9.74 0.19 3.94
CA VAL A 110 10.23 -0.92 3.11
C VAL A 110 9.06 -1.54 2.32
N ALA A 111 7.93 -1.76 2.97
CA ALA A 111 6.75 -2.28 2.29
C ALA A 111 6.30 -1.37 1.15
N SER A 112 6.29 -0.07 1.38
CA SER A 112 5.97 0.92 0.38
C SER A 112 6.91 0.83 -0.83
N ALA A 113 8.22 0.74 -0.57
CA ALA A 113 9.22 0.65 -1.63
C ALA A 113 8.99 -0.59 -2.50
N LEU A 114 8.74 -1.73 -1.87
CA LEU A 114 8.49 -2.99 -2.60
C LEU A 114 7.24 -2.90 -3.48
N CYS A 115 6.17 -2.36 -2.93
CA CYS A 115 4.90 -2.22 -3.66
C CYS A 115 5.04 -1.26 -4.86
N LEU A 116 5.69 -0.13 -4.65
CA LEU A 116 5.89 0.85 -5.72
C LEU A 116 6.80 0.32 -6.81
N TYR A 117 7.85 -0.39 -6.43
CA TYR A 117 8.76 -0.98 -7.40
C TYR A 117 8.04 -2.03 -8.25
N GLU A 118 7.24 -2.89 -7.63
CA GLU A 118 6.48 -3.90 -8.37
C GLU A 118 5.44 -3.28 -9.29
N ALA A 119 4.76 -2.23 -8.84
CA ALA A 119 3.82 -1.50 -9.68
C ALA A 119 4.53 -0.90 -10.91
N ARG A 120 5.71 -0.33 -10.71
CA ARG A 120 6.52 0.20 -11.80
C ARG A 120 6.93 -0.89 -12.78
N ARG A 121 7.36 -2.03 -12.27
CA ARG A 121 7.75 -3.17 -13.11
C ARG A 121 6.60 -3.62 -13.99
N GLN A 122 5.40 -3.72 -13.44
CA GLN A 122 4.22 -4.16 -14.20
C GLN A 122 3.81 -3.16 -15.29
N ARG A 123 4.08 -1.90 -15.09
CA ARG A 123 3.70 -0.85 -16.04
C ARG A 123 4.72 -0.69 -17.19
N GLY A 124 5.84 -1.32 -17.07
CA GLY A 124 6.92 -1.23 -18.07
C GLY A 124 7.79 -0.03 -17.87
#